data_720b73f061e16f46c3140680344ba612
#
_entry.id   720b73f061e16f46c3140680344ba612
#
_cell.length_a   1.000
_cell.length_b   1.000
_cell.length_c   1.000
_cell.angle_alpha   90.00
_cell.angle_beta   90.00
_cell.angle_gamma   90.00
#
_symmetry.space_group_name_H-M   'P 1'
#
loop_
_entity.id
_entity.type
_entity.pdbx_description
1 polymer ?
#
loop_
_entity_poly.entity_id
_entity_poly.type
_entity_poly.pdbx_seq_one_letter_code
_entity_poly.pdbx_strand_id
1 'polypeptide(L)'
;MEQAYCTAVFWRGGEKIDLNGLKPDAVRCLSVTGERKVNLSFLRDYPNLEELTLMEKCEGVEVLSELKQLHALSLWLSAPVSWDNVSLPGLRVLHLRGEKNGDITPLLTSITYLHLEEMRKTEDLTPFLTPATRLQKLYLQMEIR
;
A
#
# COMPACT_ATOMS: atom_id res chain seq x y z
N MET A 1 15.55 -23.57 4.42
CA MET A 1 15.42 -22.14 4.19
C MET A 1 14.14 -21.88 3.41
N GLU A 2 13.25 -21.08 3.95
CA GLU A 2 12.07 -20.64 3.24
C GLU A 2 12.44 -19.70 2.10
N GLN A 3 11.89 -19.95 0.92
CA GLN A 3 12.03 -19.03 -0.20
C GLN A 3 10.96 -17.96 -0.13
N ALA A 4 11.35 -16.69 -0.29
CA ALA A 4 10.45 -15.56 -0.35
C ALA A 4 10.40 -15.05 -1.80
N TYR A 5 9.19 -14.81 -2.29
CA TYR A 5 8.98 -14.37 -3.66
C TYR A 5 8.35 -13.00 -3.72
N CYS A 6 8.83 -12.19 -4.66
CA CYS A 6 8.25 -10.89 -5.02
C CYS A 6 7.76 -10.96 -6.46
N THR A 7 6.55 -10.49 -6.70
CA THR A 7 5.97 -10.53 -8.04
C THR A 7 5.00 -9.36 -8.26
N ALA A 8 4.55 -9.22 -9.50
CA ALA A 8 3.58 -8.21 -9.89
C ALA A 8 2.37 -8.89 -10.52
N VAL A 9 1.18 -8.33 -10.27
CA VAL A 9 -0.08 -8.83 -10.79
C VAL A 9 -0.74 -7.73 -11.60
N PHE A 10 -1.15 -8.06 -12.83
CA PHE A 10 -2.07 -7.26 -13.60
C PHE A 10 -3.45 -7.93 -13.54
N TRP A 11 -4.34 -7.37 -12.72
CA TRP A 11 -5.65 -7.97 -12.46
C TRP A 11 -6.62 -7.67 -13.62
N ARG A 12 -7.25 -8.72 -14.14
CA ARG A 12 -8.19 -8.62 -15.26
C ARG A 12 -9.62 -9.03 -14.90
N GLY A 13 -9.86 -9.26 -13.61
CA GLY A 13 -11.14 -9.70 -13.09
C GLY A 13 -11.05 -11.12 -12.54
N GLY A 14 -12.05 -11.48 -11.73
CA GLY A 14 -12.11 -12.79 -11.09
C GLY A 14 -11.54 -12.80 -9.67
N GLU A 15 -11.70 -13.92 -9.01
CA GLU A 15 -11.32 -14.08 -7.60
C GLU A 15 -10.00 -14.82 -7.40
N LYS A 16 -9.57 -15.59 -8.41
CA LYS A 16 -8.36 -16.39 -8.33
C LYS A 16 -7.31 -15.84 -9.27
N ILE A 17 -6.10 -15.72 -8.75
CA ILE A 17 -4.95 -15.28 -9.50
C ILE A 17 -3.96 -16.42 -9.55
N ASP A 18 -3.53 -16.77 -10.77
CA ASP A 18 -2.47 -17.74 -10.97
C ASP A 18 -1.13 -17.00 -11.09
N LEU A 19 -0.22 -17.29 -10.18
CA LEU A 19 1.12 -16.71 -10.14
C LEU A 19 2.16 -17.71 -10.66
N ASN A 20 1.84 -18.42 -11.76
CA ASN A 20 2.76 -19.36 -12.41
C ASN A 20 3.27 -20.47 -11.46
N GLY A 21 2.37 -20.99 -10.64
CA GLY A 21 2.69 -22.08 -9.73
C GLY A 21 3.35 -21.64 -8.43
N LEU A 22 3.56 -20.36 -8.21
CA LEU A 22 4.02 -19.89 -6.90
C LEU A 22 2.94 -20.15 -5.85
N LYS A 23 3.36 -20.72 -4.74
CA LYS A 23 2.44 -20.93 -3.62
C LYS A 23 2.09 -19.60 -2.96
N PRO A 24 0.81 -19.30 -2.75
CA PRO A 24 0.42 -18.03 -2.16
C PRO A 24 1.08 -17.71 -0.82
N ASP A 25 1.32 -18.72 0.01
CA ASP A 25 1.97 -18.51 1.32
C ASP A 25 3.46 -18.20 1.23
N ALA A 26 4.08 -18.38 0.07
CA ALA A 26 5.48 -18.04 -0.17
C ALA A 26 5.65 -16.63 -0.72
N VAL A 27 4.58 -15.94 -1.12
CA VAL A 27 4.65 -14.59 -1.67
C VAL A 27 4.76 -13.58 -0.52
N ARG A 28 5.84 -12.79 -0.53
CA ARG A 28 6.15 -11.78 0.50
C ARG A 28 5.95 -10.35 0.01
N CYS A 29 6.19 -10.10 -1.27
CA CYS A 29 6.03 -8.79 -1.89
C CYS A 29 5.14 -8.90 -3.12
N LEU A 30 4.23 -7.95 -3.27
CA LEU A 30 3.31 -7.95 -4.40
C LEU A 30 3.05 -6.54 -4.87
N SER A 31 3.12 -6.32 -6.19
CA SER A 31 2.66 -5.09 -6.83
C SER A 31 1.40 -5.39 -7.61
N VAL A 32 0.35 -4.60 -7.39
CA VAL A 32 -0.97 -4.85 -7.96
C VAL A 32 -1.43 -3.65 -8.78
N THR A 33 -1.80 -3.91 -10.02
CA THR A 33 -2.50 -2.97 -10.90
C THR A 33 -3.52 -3.74 -11.75
N GLY A 34 -4.31 -3.04 -12.56
CA GLY A 34 -5.29 -3.69 -13.42
C GLY A 34 -5.85 -2.75 -14.47
N GLU A 35 -6.57 -3.32 -15.43
CA GLU A 35 -7.28 -2.56 -16.47
C GLU A 35 -8.37 -1.66 -15.90
N ARG A 36 -8.98 -2.11 -14.80
CA ARG A 36 -10.10 -1.46 -14.16
C ARG A 36 -9.82 -1.39 -12.67
N LYS A 37 -10.82 -0.97 -11.90
CA LYS A 37 -10.75 -0.97 -10.45
C LYS A 37 -10.51 -2.39 -9.94
N VAL A 38 -9.37 -2.60 -9.31
CA VAL A 38 -8.98 -3.91 -8.78
C VAL A 38 -9.75 -4.20 -7.50
N ASN A 39 -10.39 -5.35 -7.43
CA ASN A 39 -10.97 -5.84 -6.19
C ASN A 39 -9.90 -6.60 -5.40
N LEU A 40 -9.53 -6.07 -4.24
CA LEU A 40 -8.41 -6.57 -3.45
C LEU A 40 -8.74 -7.79 -2.58
N SER A 41 -9.98 -8.32 -2.65
CA SER A 41 -10.38 -9.46 -1.82
C SER A 41 -9.49 -10.71 -2.02
N PHE A 42 -8.87 -10.85 -3.20
CA PHE A 42 -7.96 -11.97 -3.46
C PHE A 42 -6.73 -11.99 -2.55
N LEU A 43 -6.38 -10.83 -1.96
CA LEU A 43 -5.22 -10.73 -1.06
C LEU A 43 -5.35 -11.60 0.20
N ARG A 44 -6.56 -12.03 0.55
CA ARG A 44 -6.78 -12.97 1.64
C ARG A 44 -6.02 -14.27 1.46
N ASP A 45 -5.78 -14.65 0.21
CA ASP A 45 -5.08 -15.89 -0.10
C ASP A 45 -3.56 -15.78 0.03
N TYR A 46 -3.07 -14.55 0.35
CA TYR A 46 -1.63 -14.26 0.47
C TYR A 46 -1.31 -13.78 1.90
N PRO A 47 -1.44 -14.67 2.90
CA PRO A 47 -1.40 -14.24 4.31
C PRO A 47 -0.03 -13.76 4.79
N ASN A 48 1.02 -14.05 4.04
CA ASN A 48 2.39 -13.74 4.45
C ASN A 48 2.97 -12.54 3.72
N LEU A 49 2.13 -11.73 3.09
CA LEU A 49 2.60 -10.50 2.45
C LEU A 49 3.22 -9.56 3.50
N GLU A 50 4.43 -9.10 3.18
CA GLU A 50 5.20 -8.16 3.99
C GLU A 50 5.24 -6.78 3.35
N GLU A 51 5.23 -6.73 2.01
CA GLU A 51 5.29 -5.50 1.24
C GLU A 51 4.25 -5.52 0.12
N LEU A 52 3.52 -4.42 -0.04
CA LEU A 52 2.45 -4.31 -1.03
C LEU A 52 2.51 -2.95 -1.72
N THR A 53 2.41 -2.96 -3.05
CA THR A 53 2.26 -1.75 -3.85
C THR A 53 0.91 -1.80 -4.56
N LEU A 54 0.12 -0.76 -4.39
CA LEU A 54 -1.18 -0.60 -5.05
C LEU A 54 -1.12 0.56 -6.03
N MET A 55 -1.47 0.31 -7.28
CA MET A 55 -1.42 1.29 -8.36
C MET A 55 -2.78 1.46 -9.01
N GLU A 56 -3.05 2.66 -9.56
CA GLU A 56 -4.25 3.04 -10.28
C GLU A 56 -5.49 3.07 -9.39
N LYS A 57 -6.44 2.18 -9.61
CA LYS A 57 -7.71 2.16 -8.88
C LYS A 57 -7.92 0.83 -8.19
N CYS A 58 -8.37 0.87 -6.95
CA CYS A 58 -8.68 -0.34 -6.20
C CYS A 58 -9.90 -0.15 -5.31
N GLU A 59 -10.46 -1.26 -4.86
CA GLU A 59 -11.53 -1.31 -3.87
C GLU A 59 -11.30 -2.49 -2.94
N GLY A 60 -11.96 -2.48 -1.79
CA GLY A 60 -11.83 -3.56 -0.82
C GLY A 60 -10.55 -3.47 -0.01
N VAL A 61 -10.07 -2.25 0.27
CA VAL A 61 -8.82 -2.03 1.02
C VAL A 61 -8.89 -2.54 2.45
N GLU A 62 -10.08 -2.75 2.99
CA GLU A 62 -10.27 -3.30 4.35
C GLU A 62 -9.69 -4.71 4.51
N VAL A 63 -9.48 -5.44 3.41
CA VAL A 63 -8.81 -6.75 3.46
C VAL A 63 -7.38 -6.64 3.97
N LEU A 64 -6.75 -5.48 3.81
CA LEU A 64 -5.37 -5.27 4.26
C LEU A 64 -5.23 -5.47 5.78
N SER A 65 -6.30 -5.22 6.54
CA SER A 65 -6.29 -5.43 7.99
C SER A 65 -6.07 -6.91 8.39
N GLU A 66 -6.31 -7.83 7.45
CA GLU A 66 -6.09 -9.27 7.67
C GLU A 66 -4.65 -9.68 7.40
N LEU A 67 -3.85 -8.82 6.78
CA LEU A 67 -2.46 -9.10 6.41
C LEU A 67 -1.53 -8.74 7.59
N LYS A 68 -1.37 -9.68 8.51
CA LYS A 68 -0.70 -9.42 9.78
C LYS A 68 0.82 -9.21 9.67
N GLN A 69 1.42 -9.65 8.55
CA GLN A 69 2.86 -9.49 8.32
C GLN A 69 3.18 -8.22 7.52
N LEU A 70 2.17 -7.49 7.06
CA LEU A 70 2.37 -6.32 6.21
C LEU A 70 3.04 -5.20 7.00
N HIS A 71 4.24 -4.79 6.58
CA HIS A 71 5.00 -3.72 7.24
C HIS A 71 5.36 -2.58 6.29
N ALA A 72 5.23 -2.77 4.97
CA ALA A 72 5.52 -1.73 3.99
C ALA A 72 4.39 -1.64 2.95
N LEU A 73 3.91 -0.42 2.73
CA LEU A 73 2.82 -0.16 1.79
C LEU A 73 3.20 1.03 0.91
N SER A 74 3.07 0.84 -0.41
CA SER A 74 3.26 1.90 -1.40
C SER A 74 1.95 2.16 -2.13
N LEU A 75 1.54 3.41 -2.20
CA LEU A 75 0.27 3.82 -2.80
C LEU A 75 0.51 4.80 -3.95
N TRP A 76 0.12 4.40 -5.16
CA TRP A 76 0.22 5.18 -6.38
C TRP A 76 -1.17 5.24 -7.03
N LEU A 77 -2.17 5.67 -6.27
CA LEU A 77 -3.56 5.60 -6.71
C LEU A 77 -3.93 6.78 -7.61
N SER A 78 -4.77 6.52 -8.59
CA SER A 78 -5.33 7.54 -9.48
C SER A 78 -6.72 8.00 -9.05
N ALA A 79 -7.31 7.35 -8.04
CA ALA A 79 -8.58 7.73 -7.44
C ALA A 79 -8.55 7.40 -5.96
N PRO A 80 -9.14 8.26 -5.10
CA PRO A 80 -9.08 8.06 -3.66
C PRO A 80 -9.91 6.86 -3.20
N VAL A 81 -9.48 6.24 -2.09
CA VAL A 81 -10.22 5.20 -1.39
C VAL A 81 -10.38 5.62 0.07
N SER A 82 -11.35 5.04 0.77
CA SER A 82 -11.51 5.26 2.20
C SER A 82 -10.63 4.29 2.99
N TRP A 83 -9.80 4.83 3.88
CA TRP A 83 -8.93 4.06 4.75
C TRP A 83 -9.51 3.90 6.17
N ASP A 84 -10.72 4.39 6.41
CA ASP A 84 -11.32 4.47 7.75
C ASP A 84 -11.45 3.12 8.45
N ASN A 85 -11.66 2.05 7.69
CA ASN A 85 -11.84 0.70 8.22
C ASN A 85 -10.57 -0.15 8.11
N VAL A 86 -9.43 0.47 7.83
CA VAL A 86 -8.15 -0.24 7.70
C VAL A 86 -7.33 -0.04 8.96
N SER A 87 -6.93 -1.15 9.58
CA SER A 87 -6.07 -1.14 10.76
C SER A 87 -4.80 -1.93 10.45
N LEU A 88 -3.67 -1.24 10.44
CA LEU A 88 -2.36 -1.81 10.16
C LEU A 88 -1.35 -1.44 11.24
N PRO A 89 -1.50 -2.01 12.46
CA PRO A 89 -0.61 -1.64 13.57
C PRO A 89 0.84 -2.08 13.35
N GLY A 90 1.07 -3.03 12.46
CA GLY A 90 2.41 -3.48 12.09
C GLY A 90 3.06 -2.68 10.97
N LEU A 91 2.35 -1.72 10.36
CA LEU A 91 2.90 -0.93 9.27
C LEU A 91 4.01 -0.02 9.78
N ARG A 92 5.17 -0.03 9.11
CA ARG A 92 6.34 0.77 9.48
C ARG A 92 6.79 1.70 8.38
N VAL A 93 6.59 1.30 7.12
CA VAL A 93 7.03 2.06 5.95
C VAL A 93 5.82 2.40 5.10
N LEU A 94 5.64 3.68 4.81
CA LEU A 94 4.59 4.15 3.90
C LEU A 94 5.22 5.02 2.83
N HIS A 95 4.98 4.64 1.57
CA HIS A 95 5.39 5.40 0.40
C HIS A 95 4.14 5.88 -0.32
N LEU A 96 4.00 7.19 -0.46
CA LEU A 96 2.88 7.82 -1.17
C LEU A 96 3.40 8.53 -2.40
N ARG A 97 2.88 8.16 -3.55
CA ARG A 97 3.17 8.83 -4.81
C ARG A 97 1.92 9.54 -5.30
N GLY A 98 2.02 10.85 -5.46
CA GLY A 98 0.89 11.69 -5.86
C GLY A 98 -0.06 11.99 -4.71
N GLU A 99 -1.15 12.68 -5.03
CA GLU A 99 -2.07 13.25 -4.03
C GLU A 99 -3.44 12.55 -3.98
N LYS A 100 -3.65 11.50 -4.79
CA LYS A 100 -4.97 10.89 -4.97
C LYS A 100 -5.15 9.59 -4.18
N ASN A 101 -4.45 9.46 -3.06
CA ASN A 101 -4.50 8.24 -2.26
C ASN A 101 -5.61 8.23 -1.20
N GLY A 102 -6.39 9.30 -1.10
CA GLY A 102 -7.42 9.46 -0.08
C GLY A 102 -6.86 9.97 1.24
N ASP A 103 -7.68 9.99 2.28
CA ASP A 103 -7.25 10.38 3.62
C ASP A 103 -6.52 9.21 4.27
N ILE A 104 -5.19 9.28 4.27
CA ILE A 104 -4.32 8.20 4.76
C ILE A 104 -4.03 8.31 6.26
N THR A 105 -4.69 9.22 6.97
CA THR A 105 -4.48 9.41 8.42
C THR A 105 -4.47 8.10 9.20
N PRO A 106 -5.40 7.15 8.96
CA PRO A 106 -5.39 5.88 9.69
C PRO A 106 -4.12 5.06 9.53
N LEU A 107 -3.33 5.32 8.46
CA LEU A 107 -2.11 4.58 8.17
C LEU A 107 -0.87 5.21 8.82
N LEU A 108 -0.98 6.41 9.37
CA LEU A 108 0.18 7.20 9.81
C LEU A 108 0.62 6.92 11.24
N THR A 109 -0.24 6.33 12.06
CA THR A 109 -0.01 6.26 13.51
C THR A 109 1.09 5.29 13.91
N SER A 110 1.41 4.31 13.09
CA SER A 110 2.39 3.26 13.41
C SER A 110 3.69 3.36 12.62
N ILE A 111 3.73 4.17 11.56
CA ILE A 111 4.88 4.22 10.66
C ILE A 111 6.09 4.89 11.30
N THR A 112 7.28 4.44 10.89
CA THR A 112 8.57 5.03 11.29
C THR A 112 9.28 5.70 10.11
N TYR A 113 8.91 5.33 8.89
CA TYR A 113 9.46 5.90 7.67
C TYR A 113 8.33 6.33 6.74
N LEU A 114 8.37 7.59 6.30
CA LEU A 114 7.41 8.14 5.33
C LEU A 114 8.17 8.67 4.12
N HIS A 115 7.82 8.18 2.94
CA HIS A 115 8.35 8.66 1.67
C HIS A 115 7.21 9.30 0.88
N LEU A 116 7.33 10.60 0.62
CA LEU A 116 6.36 11.38 -0.17
C LEU A 116 7.00 11.73 -1.51
N GLU A 117 6.39 11.31 -2.60
CA GLU A 117 6.87 11.48 -3.96
C GLU A 117 5.82 12.14 -4.82
N GLU A 118 6.24 13.04 -5.73
CA GLU A 118 5.35 13.78 -6.63
C GLU A 118 4.32 14.65 -5.90
N MET A 119 4.69 15.17 -4.73
CA MET A 119 3.86 16.12 -4.00
C MET A 119 4.03 17.52 -4.56
N ARG A 120 2.97 18.31 -4.51
CA ARG A 120 3.03 19.70 -4.96
C ARG A 120 3.87 20.54 -4.00
N LYS A 121 4.61 21.49 -4.56
CA LYS A 121 5.44 22.45 -3.79
C LYS A 121 4.64 23.20 -2.73
N THR A 122 3.36 23.47 -2.99
CA THR A 122 2.48 24.22 -2.09
C THR A 122 1.73 23.34 -1.10
N GLU A 123 1.99 22.03 -1.13
CA GLU A 123 1.31 21.09 -0.25
C GLU A 123 1.66 21.36 1.21
N ASP A 124 0.63 21.44 2.05
CA ASP A 124 0.83 21.50 3.50
C ASP A 124 1.03 20.08 4.03
N LEU A 125 2.22 19.80 4.54
CA LEU A 125 2.58 18.49 5.05
C LEU A 125 2.12 18.22 6.48
N THR A 126 1.58 19.24 7.17
CA THR A 126 1.13 19.09 8.55
C THR A 126 0.17 17.94 8.76
N PRO A 127 -0.84 17.71 7.87
CA PRO A 127 -1.75 16.57 8.03
C PRO A 127 -1.06 15.21 8.01
N PHE A 128 0.11 15.09 7.35
CA PHE A 128 0.87 13.85 7.31
C PHE A 128 1.76 13.70 8.55
N LEU A 129 2.30 14.81 9.04
CA LEU A 129 3.30 14.77 10.11
C LEU A 129 2.68 14.70 11.50
N THR A 130 1.55 15.39 11.72
CA THR A 130 0.91 15.45 13.02
C THR A 130 0.46 14.07 13.53
N PRO A 131 -0.23 13.23 12.72
CA PRO A 131 -0.62 11.90 13.19
C PRO A 131 0.55 10.91 13.29
N ALA A 132 1.65 11.19 12.61
CA ALA A 132 2.80 10.29 12.50
C ALA A 132 3.72 10.44 13.71
N THR A 133 3.22 10.11 14.91
CA THR A 133 3.91 10.35 16.18
C THR A 133 5.14 9.46 16.39
N ARG A 134 5.27 8.36 15.63
CA ARG A 134 6.42 7.46 15.70
C ARG A 134 7.42 7.65 14.57
N LEU A 135 7.21 8.66 13.76
CA LEU A 135 8.03 8.90 12.57
C LEU A 135 9.48 9.19 12.94
N GLN A 136 10.42 8.48 12.33
CA GLN A 136 11.85 8.63 12.50
C GLN A 136 12.53 9.20 11.27
N LYS A 137 12.01 8.88 10.08
CA LYS A 137 12.60 9.33 8.82
C LYS A 137 11.52 9.83 7.88
N LEU A 138 11.77 10.98 7.29
CA LEU A 138 10.95 11.54 6.24
C LEU A 138 11.82 11.75 5.00
N TYR A 139 11.42 11.12 3.89
CA TYR A 139 12.00 11.39 2.59
C TYR A 139 10.96 12.14 1.76
N LEU A 140 11.34 13.30 1.26
CA LEU A 140 10.44 14.16 0.52
C LEU A 140 11.00 14.42 -0.87
N GLN A 141 10.28 13.99 -1.88
CA GLN A 141 10.60 14.26 -3.28
C GLN A 141 9.50 15.13 -3.86
N MET A 142 9.79 16.39 -4.05
CA MET A 142 8.85 17.38 -4.55
C MET A 142 9.06 17.65 -6.02
N GLU A 143 7.95 17.91 -6.72
CA GLU A 143 7.99 18.39 -8.08
C GLU A 143 8.09 19.90 -8.06
N ILE A 144 9.21 20.42 -8.56
CA ILE A 144 9.43 21.87 -8.65
C ILE A 144 9.23 22.30 -10.11
N ARG A 145 8.18 23.06 -10.34
CA ARG A 145 7.88 23.61 -11.67
C ARG A 145 7.92 25.15 -11.63
#